data_4f3b8a27168b59ca1b1042915e26e736
#
_entry.id   4f3b8a27168b59ca1b1042915e26e736
#
_cell.length_a   1.000
_cell.length_b   1.000
_cell.length_c   1.000
_cell.angle_alpha   90.00
_cell.angle_beta   90.00
_cell.angle_gamma   90.00
#
_symmetry.space_group_name_H-M   'P 1'
#
loop_
_entity.id
_entity.type
_entity.pdbx_description
1 polymer ?
#
loop_
_entity_poly.entity_id
_entity_poly.type
_entity_poly.pdbx_seq_one_letter_code
_entity_poly.pdbx_strand_id
1 'polypeptide(L)'
;MLRPVLAALILYAVSLILSTSTHAQTVSWSNRQWRVTNGGMAGVARGNPENVHIDANGYLHLAITQREGKWTSSELFTTDRLGFGTYQWVVEGDVYAMDPSTVLGLFTYGPTAHIGVDAENEIDIEFSQWGNTCGDCNADFTVYPSTGHRVKEGKSAWEDNFHVTGGNVTTARMEWSSTRITFTLMKGTQPIGSTANVIKTETYESTTENIPQVPLPVGINLWCFKKTPSKDQTVIIRSFEYTAK
;
A
#
# COMPACT_ATOMS: atom_id res chain seq x y z
N MET A 1 53.65 -9.49 -61.80
CA MET A 1 52.47 -10.13 -61.17
C MET A 1 52.39 -9.64 -59.75
N LEU A 2 51.57 -8.61 -59.47
CA LEU A 2 51.30 -8.11 -58.12
C LEU A 2 50.00 -8.76 -57.60
N ARG A 3 50.07 -9.39 -56.42
CA ARG A 3 48.93 -9.92 -55.73
C ARG A 3 48.35 -8.82 -54.78
N PRO A 4 47.02 -8.58 -54.69
CA PRO A 4 46.47 -7.67 -53.74
C PRO A 4 46.32 -8.37 -52.38
N VAL A 5 46.73 -7.66 -51.31
CA VAL A 5 46.50 -8.02 -49.90
C VAL A 5 45.14 -7.51 -49.53
N LEU A 6 44.27 -8.45 -49.20
CA LEU A 6 42.92 -8.13 -48.68
C LEU A 6 43.06 -7.83 -47.17
N ALA A 7 42.84 -6.58 -46.77
CA ALA A 7 42.76 -6.20 -45.35
C ALA A 7 41.33 -6.46 -44.86
N ALA A 8 41.17 -7.40 -43.94
CA ALA A 8 39.90 -7.65 -43.26
C ALA A 8 39.74 -6.66 -42.09
N LEU A 9 38.76 -5.76 -42.21
CA LEU A 9 38.34 -4.92 -41.10
C LEU A 9 37.44 -5.76 -40.15
N ILE A 10 37.94 -6.02 -38.95
CA ILE A 10 37.15 -6.62 -37.89
C ILE A 10 36.45 -5.49 -37.17
N LEU A 11 35.12 -5.35 -37.36
CA LEU A 11 34.28 -4.47 -36.56
C LEU A 11 34.01 -5.14 -35.19
N TYR A 12 34.61 -4.61 -34.13
CA TYR A 12 34.22 -4.94 -32.77
C TYR A 12 32.94 -4.18 -32.43
N ALA A 13 31.82 -4.88 -32.40
CA ALA A 13 30.59 -4.37 -31.80
C ALA A 13 30.72 -4.39 -30.25
N VAL A 14 30.98 -3.24 -29.68
CA VAL A 14 30.92 -3.07 -28.23
C VAL A 14 29.45 -3.02 -27.83
N SER A 15 28.90 -4.15 -27.36
CA SER A 15 27.60 -4.17 -26.69
C SER A 15 27.73 -3.46 -25.35
N LEU A 16 27.25 -2.21 -25.29
CA LEU A 16 26.98 -1.55 -23.99
C LEU A 16 25.88 -2.34 -23.30
N ILE A 17 26.24 -3.20 -22.37
CA ILE A 17 25.29 -3.75 -21.39
C ILE A 17 25.00 -2.60 -20.42
N LEU A 18 23.89 -1.89 -20.64
CA LEU A 18 23.32 -1.00 -19.65
C LEU A 18 22.91 -1.87 -18.47
N SER A 19 23.78 -1.94 -17.48
CA SER A 19 23.46 -2.51 -16.18
C SER A 19 22.41 -1.61 -15.54
N THR A 20 21.13 -1.99 -15.64
CA THR A 20 20.07 -1.34 -14.86
C THR A 20 20.32 -1.67 -13.40
N SER A 21 20.94 -0.73 -12.70
CA SER A 21 21.08 -0.83 -11.26
C SER A 21 19.67 -0.86 -10.68
N THR A 22 19.31 -1.95 -10.03
CA THR A 22 18.05 -2.11 -9.30
C THR A 22 18.11 -1.31 -8.00
N HIS A 23 18.30 0.02 -8.08
CA HIS A 23 18.08 0.87 -6.93
C HIS A 23 16.59 0.92 -6.64
N ALA A 24 16.22 0.69 -5.38
CA ALA A 24 14.84 0.89 -4.93
C ALA A 24 14.43 2.33 -5.29
N GLN A 25 13.38 2.47 -6.10
CA GLN A 25 12.87 3.78 -6.48
C GLN A 25 12.32 4.47 -5.24
N THR A 26 12.76 5.70 -5.00
CA THR A 26 12.24 6.56 -3.95
C THR A 26 11.52 7.73 -4.58
N VAL A 27 10.34 8.08 -4.08
CA VAL A 27 9.54 9.21 -4.51
C VAL A 27 9.28 10.15 -3.33
N SER A 28 9.24 11.46 -3.61
CA SER A 28 8.84 12.47 -2.61
C SER A 28 7.36 12.78 -2.78
N TRP A 29 6.54 12.49 -1.77
CA TRP A 29 5.11 12.74 -1.82
C TRP A 29 4.56 13.05 -0.42
N SER A 30 3.57 13.96 -0.34
CA SER A 30 2.95 14.38 0.93
C SER A 30 3.98 14.72 2.02
N ASN A 31 5.00 15.52 1.63
CA ASN A 31 6.12 15.97 2.48
C ASN A 31 6.96 14.82 3.11
N ARG A 32 6.97 13.63 2.49
CA ARG A 32 7.73 12.46 2.94
C ARG A 32 8.45 11.78 1.79
N GLN A 33 9.45 10.99 2.15
CA GLN A 33 10.13 10.09 1.22
C GLN A 33 9.49 8.71 1.30
N TRP A 34 9.20 8.15 0.15
CA TRP A 34 8.56 6.83 0.01
C TRP A 34 9.43 5.94 -0.87
N ARG A 35 9.73 4.75 -0.38
CA ARG A 35 10.40 3.70 -1.16
C ARG A 35 9.34 2.85 -1.85
N VAL A 36 9.42 2.74 -3.16
CA VAL A 36 8.53 1.92 -3.97
C VAL A 36 9.06 0.49 -4.03
N THR A 37 8.18 -0.47 -3.80
CA THR A 37 8.52 -1.90 -3.84
C THR A 37 8.77 -2.35 -5.28
N ASN A 38 9.88 -3.06 -5.49
CA ASN A 38 10.21 -3.72 -6.74
C ASN A 38 10.39 -5.23 -6.47
N GLY A 39 9.42 -6.03 -6.83
CA GLY A 39 9.51 -7.48 -6.66
C GLY A 39 8.48 -8.10 -5.72
N GLY A 40 8.92 -8.85 -4.73
CA GLY A 40 8.03 -9.58 -3.82
C GLY A 40 7.20 -8.64 -2.95
N MET A 41 5.90 -8.89 -2.89
CA MET A 41 4.92 -8.25 -2.01
C MET A 41 3.78 -9.23 -1.74
N ALA A 42 2.77 -8.83 -0.98
CA ALA A 42 1.57 -9.63 -0.76
C ALA A 42 0.88 -10.01 -2.08
N GLY A 43 0.19 -11.15 -2.07
CA GLY A 43 -0.65 -11.61 -3.17
C GLY A 43 0.07 -12.29 -4.32
N VAL A 44 -0.61 -12.36 -5.47
CA VAL A 44 -0.18 -13.17 -6.63
C VAL A 44 0.57 -12.39 -7.72
N ALA A 45 0.60 -11.07 -7.63
CA ALA A 45 1.30 -10.18 -8.57
C ALA A 45 2.44 -9.45 -7.86
N ARG A 46 3.57 -9.28 -8.56
CA ARG A 46 4.75 -8.62 -7.99
C ARG A 46 4.61 -7.10 -8.06
N GLY A 47 5.20 -6.41 -7.10
CA GLY A 47 5.34 -4.96 -7.15
C GLY A 47 6.19 -4.51 -8.35
N ASN A 48 5.72 -3.48 -9.04
CA ASN A 48 6.45 -2.84 -10.12
C ASN A 48 6.46 -1.32 -9.92
N PRO A 49 7.63 -0.68 -9.81
CA PRO A 49 7.73 0.77 -9.60
C PRO A 49 7.04 1.62 -10.67
N GLU A 50 6.92 1.14 -11.88
CA GLU A 50 6.21 1.85 -12.96
C GLU A 50 4.69 1.96 -12.75
N ASN A 51 4.13 1.22 -11.76
CA ASN A 51 2.74 1.31 -11.37
C ASN A 51 2.48 2.42 -10.34
N VAL A 52 3.53 3.14 -9.95
CA VAL A 52 3.49 4.22 -8.96
C VAL A 52 4.02 5.49 -9.59
N HIS A 53 3.19 6.54 -9.67
CA HIS A 53 3.64 7.84 -10.15
C HIS A 53 2.89 8.97 -9.45
N ILE A 54 3.46 10.17 -9.49
CA ILE A 54 2.87 11.39 -8.96
C ILE A 54 2.51 12.27 -10.16
N ASP A 55 1.25 12.73 -10.23
CA ASP A 55 0.78 13.58 -11.31
C ASP A 55 1.13 15.08 -11.09
N ALA A 56 0.73 15.93 -12.05
CA ALA A 56 0.99 17.36 -11.99
C ALA A 56 0.23 18.08 -10.86
N ASN A 57 -0.79 17.47 -10.28
CA ASN A 57 -1.52 17.98 -9.11
C ASN A 57 -0.87 17.54 -7.79
N GLY A 58 0.18 16.71 -7.85
CA GLY A 58 0.83 16.15 -6.69
C GLY A 58 0.08 14.92 -6.11
N TYR A 59 -0.81 14.30 -6.87
CA TYR A 59 -1.54 13.12 -6.44
C TYR A 59 -0.77 11.85 -6.78
N LEU A 60 -0.78 10.89 -5.86
CA LEU A 60 -0.15 9.58 -6.02
C LEU A 60 -1.11 8.64 -6.75
N HIS A 61 -0.69 8.09 -7.86
CA HIS A 61 -1.41 7.08 -8.62
C HIS A 61 -0.85 5.70 -8.37
N LEU A 62 -1.72 4.75 -8.10
CA LEU A 62 -1.42 3.33 -7.95
C LEU A 62 -2.15 2.54 -9.02
N ALA A 63 -1.51 1.51 -9.56
CA ALA A 63 -2.12 0.64 -10.56
C ALA A 63 -1.84 -0.85 -10.30
N ILE A 64 -2.80 -1.68 -10.72
CA ILE A 64 -2.59 -3.08 -11.07
C ILE A 64 -2.79 -3.16 -12.57
N THR A 65 -1.76 -3.55 -13.30
CA THR A 65 -1.80 -3.63 -14.76
C THR A 65 -0.87 -4.71 -15.29
N GLN A 66 -1.04 -5.05 -16.56
CA GLN A 66 -0.13 -5.97 -17.22
C GLN A 66 1.09 -5.24 -17.79
N ARG A 67 2.28 -5.78 -17.49
CA ARG A 67 3.54 -5.36 -18.07
C ARG A 67 4.27 -6.59 -18.61
N GLU A 68 4.68 -6.54 -19.88
CA GLU A 68 5.31 -7.68 -20.54
C GLU A 68 4.51 -8.99 -20.41
N GLY A 69 3.17 -8.90 -20.49
CA GLY A 69 2.24 -10.02 -20.38
C GLY A 69 2.07 -10.59 -18.98
N LYS A 70 2.59 -9.93 -17.93
CA LYS A 70 2.44 -10.33 -16.53
C LYS A 70 1.72 -9.26 -15.74
N TRP A 71 0.81 -9.68 -14.88
CA TRP A 71 0.18 -8.78 -13.91
C TRP A 71 1.20 -8.30 -12.88
N THR A 72 1.15 -7.01 -12.61
CA THR A 72 1.99 -6.33 -11.63
C THR A 72 1.13 -5.43 -10.74
N SER A 73 1.53 -5.29 -9.49
CA SER A 73 0.89 -4.52 -8.43
C SER A 73 1.72 -3.29 -8.06
N SER A 74 1.22 -2.47 -7.16
CA SER A 74 1.93 -1.32 -6.62
C SER A 74 1.97 -1.36 -5.09
N GLU A 75 3.11 -0.97 -4.53
CA GLU A 75 3.31 -0.83 -3.09
C GLU A 75 4.43 0.17 -2.80
N LEU A 76 4.25 0.97 -1.77
CA LEU A 76 5.28 1.87 -1.29
C LEU A 76 5.20 2.04 0.23
N PHE A 77 6.35 2.33 0.84
CA PHE A 77 6.48 2.56 2.29
C PHE A 77 7.21 3.87 2.56
N THR A 78 6.83 4.57 3.63
CA THR A 78 7.64 5.69 4.12
C THR A 78 9.03 5.22 4.52
N THR A 79 10.04 6.08 4.32
CA THR A 79 11.41 5.81 4.78
C THR A 79 11.57 6.09 6.27
N ASP A 80 10.75 6.96 6.82
CA ASP A 80 10.63 7.23 8.25
C ASP A 80 9.58 6.32 8.91
N ARG A 81 9.60 6.30 10.23
CA ARG A 81 8.66 5.54 11.06
C ARG A 81 7.84 6.51 11.88
N LEU A 82 6.54 6.27 11.91
CA LEU A 82 5.58 7.11 12.62
C LEU A 82 5.00 6.33 13.79
N GLY A 83 4.83 7.01 14.92
CA GLY A 83 4.29 6.44 16.17
C GLY A 83 2.84 6.80 16.40
N PHE A 84 2.47 6.88 17.66
CA PHE A 84 1.12 7.28 18.07
C PHE A 84 0.74 8.62 17.47
N GLY A 85 -0.50 8.71 16.96
CA GLY A 85 -0.97 9.91 16.28
C GLY A 85 -2.19 9.69 15.43
N THR A 86 -2.49 10.69 14.62
CA THR A 86 -3.56 10.66 13.62
C THR A 86 -2.95 10.52 12.24
N TYR A 87 -3.39 9.52 11.52
CA TYR A 87 -3.05 9.20 10.14
C TYR A 87 -4.28 9.43 9.28
N GLN A 88 -4.14 10.17 8.18
CA GLN A 88 -5.28 10.44 7.31
C GLN A 88 -4.86 10.38 5.85
N TRP A 89 -5.64 9.65 5.07
CA TRP A 89 -5.53 9.56 3.62
C TRP A 89 -6.79 10.10 2.96
N VAL A 90 -6.62 10.78 1.84
CA VAL A 90 -7.72 11.14 0.95
C VAL A 90 -7.57 10.31 -0.32
N VAL A 91 -8.50 9.39 -0.51
CA VAL A 91 -8.50 8.41 -1.60
C VAL A 91 -9.54 8.82 -2.65
N GLU A 92 -9.18 8.74 -3.93
CA GLU A 92 -10.08 8.93 -5.05
C GLU A 92 -10.13 7.68 -5.91
N GLY A 93 -11.33 7.22 -6.22
CA GLY A 93 -11.64 6.05 -7.00
C GLY A 93 -12.86 5.33 -6.46
N ASP A 94 -13.39 4.40 -7.24
CA ASP A 94 -14.51 3.57 -6.82
C ASP A 94 -14.01 2.38 -5.96
N VAL A 95 -13.41 2.72 -4.80
CA VAL A 95 -12.75 1.72 -3.94
C VAL A 95 -13.71 0.72 -3.32
N TYR A 96 -15.00 1.04 -3.31
CA TYR A 96 -16.04 0.16 -2.77
C TYR A 96 -16.58 -0.85 -3.79
N ALA A 97 -16.22 -0.72 -5.07
CA ALA A 97 -16.66 -1.58 -6.16
C ALA A 97 -15.49 -2.03 -7.07
N MET A 98 -14.29 -2.13 -6.53
CA MET A 98 -13.14 -2.71 -7.24
C MET A 98 -13.40 -4.17 -7.62
N ASP A 99 -12.58 -4.71 -8.54
CA ASP A 99 -12.59 -6.16 -8.81
C ASP A 99 -12.45 -6.93 -7.48
N PRO A 100 -13.24 -7.96 -7.24
CA PRO A 100 -13.21 -8.70 -5.96
C PRO A 100 -11.83 -9.21 -5.54
N SER A 101 -10.91 -9.36 -6.48
CA SER A 101 -9.53 -9.80 -6.20
C SER A 101 -8.59 -8.63 -5.88
N THR A 102 -9.07 -7.39 -5.95
CA THR A 102 -8.26 -6.20 -5.70
C THR A 102 -8.35 -5.79 -4.25
N VAL A 103 -7.22 -5.44 -3.67
CA VAL A 103 -7.11 -4.90 -2.31
C VAL A 103 -6.36 -3.57 -2.39
N LEU A 104 -6.93 -2.51 -1.85
CA LEU A 104 -6.24 -1.28 -1.51
C LEU A 104 -5.98 -1.27 -0.02
N GLY A 105 -4.73 -1.28 0.39
CA GLY A 105 -4.31 -1.18 1.79
C GLY A 105 -3.73 0.18 2.12
N LEU A 106 -4.15 0.73 3.26
CA LEU A 106 -3.63 1.93 3.92
C LEU A 106 -3.22 1.51 5.33
N PHE A 107 -1.92 1.35 5.58
CA PHE A 107 -1.51 0.58 6.75
C PHE A 107 -0.20 1.04 7.37
N THR A 108 0.10 0.50 8.54
CA THR A 108 1.44 0.52 9.14
C THR A 108 1.95 -0.91 9.22
N TYR A 109 3.24 -1.15 9.02
CA TYR A 109 3.73 -2.53 8.98
C TYR A 109 5.16 -2.68 9.47
N GLY A 110 5.32 -3.61 10.41
CA GLY A 110 6.58 -4.20 10.82
C GLY A 110 7.56 -3.33 11.58
N PRO A 111 8.40 -3.93 12.43
CA PRO A 111 9.43 -3.22 13.20
C PRO A 111 10.60 -2.77 12.33
N THR A 112 10.78 -3.32 11.13
CA THR A 112 11.86 -2.98 10.21
C THR A 112 11.33 -2.38 8.91
N ALA A 113 12.17 -1.58 8.24
CA ALA A 113 11.80 -0.91 6.99
C ALA A 113 11.58 -1.85 5.79
N HIS A 114 11.85 -3.14 5.92
CA HIS A 114 11.83 -4.08 4.80
C HIS A 114 11.14 -5.39 5.09
N ILE A 115 11.10 -5.79 6.36
CA ILE A 115 10.65 -7.10 6.77
C ILE A 115 9.90 -6.89 8.07
N GLY A 116 8.59 -6.79 8.00
CA GLY A 116 7.75 -6.98 9.15
C GLY A 116 7.82 -8.43 9.58
N VAL A 117 7.55 -8.68 10.83
CA VAL A 117 7.20 -10.03 11.26
C VAL A 117 5.72 -10.17 10.98
N ASP A 118 5.37 -11.07 10.07
CA ASP A 118 4.00 -11.32 9.68
C ASP A 118 3.11 -11.60 10.90
N ALA A 119 1.92 -10.99 10.93
CA ALA A 119 0.99 -11.02 12.05
C ALA A 119 1.49 -10.32 13.34
N GLU A 120 2.40 -9.35 13.21
CA GLU A 120 2.81 -8.45 14.30
C GLU A 120 3.00 -7.01 13.80
N ASN A 121 2.67 -6.02 14.65
CA ASN A 121 2.93 -4.60 14.41
C ASN A 121 2.34 -4.09 13.08
N GLU A 122 1.06 -4.36 12.86
CA GLU A 122 0.35 -3.92 11.67
C GLU A 122 -1.03 -3.38 12.06
N ILE A 123 -1.44 -2.30 11.42
CA ILE A 123 -2.75 -1.68 11.59
C ILE A 123 -3.23 -1.28 10.21
N ASP A 124 -4.40 -1.77 9.81
CA ASP A 124 -4.86 -1.70 8.43
C ASP A 124 -6.23 -1.04 8.30
N ILE A 125 -6.38 -0.26 7.25
CA ILE A 125 -7.64 0.08 6.61
C ILE A 125 -7.55 -0.49 5.20
N GLU A 126 -8.40 -1.46 4.89
CA GLU A 126 -8.39 -2.07 3.58
C GLU A 126 -9.73 -1.95 2.88
N PHE A 127 -9.70 -1.71 1.57
CA PHE A 127 -10.86 -1.76 0.69
C PHE A 127 -10.72 -3.01 -0.16
N SER A 128 -11.58 -3.99 0.09
CA SER A 128 -11.53 -5.29 -0.57
C SER A 128 -12.83 -6.08 -0.41
N GLN A 129 -13.11 -6.93 -1.36
CA GLN A 129 -14.13 -7.99 -1.26
C GLN A 129 -13.50 -9.36 -0.97
N TRP A 130 -12.19 -9.42 -0.78
CA TRP A 130 -11.43 -10.64 -0.46
C TRP A 130 -11.75 -11.83 -1.38
N GLY A 131 -11.90 -11.57 -2.69
CA GLY A 131 -12.30 -12.58 -3.65
C GLY A 131 -13.70 -13.14 -3.41
N ASN A 132 -14.60 -12.36 -2.82
CA ASN A 132 -15.96 -12.75 -2.37
C ASN A 132 -15.95 -13.80 -1.24
N THR A 133 -14.92 -13.79 -0.38
CA THR A 133 -14.84 -14.77 0.73
C THR A 133 -15.32 -14.22 2.07
N CYS A 134 -15.59 -12.93 2.19
CA CYS A 134 -16.10 -12.26 3.40
C CYS A 134 -17.60 -11.97 3.37
N GLY A 135 -18.36 -12.66 2.52
CA GLY A 135 -19.80 -12.36 2.31
C GLY A 135 -19.97 -11.16 1.38
N ASP A 136 -20.61 -10.09 1.85
CA ASP A 136 -20.83 -8.86 1.09
C ASP A 136 -19.91 -7.71 1.50
N CYS A 137 -18.86 -7.97 2.28
CA CYS A 137 -17.93 -6.93 2.69
C CYS A 137 -17.25 -6.26 1.49
N ASN A 138 -16.89 -4.98 1.62
CA ASN A 138 -16.08 -4.26 0.67
C ASN A 138 -14.99 -3.40 1.33
N ALA A 139 -14.86 -3.49 2.65
CA ALA A 139 -13.80 -2.91 3.43
C ALA A 139 -13.63 -3.64 4.76
N ASP A 140 -12.48 -3.47 5.38
CA ASP A 140 -12.19 -3.95 6.72
C ASP A 140 -11.21 -3.05 7.46
N PHE A 141 -11.19 -3.23 8.79
CA PHE A 141 -10.17 -2.71 9.69
C PHE A 141 -9.53 -3.89 10.41
N THR A 142 -8.20 -3.89 10.47
CA THR A 142 -7.46 -4.98 11.10
C THR A 142 -6.36 -4.45 12.01
N VAL A 143 -6.14 -5.11 13.13
CA VAL A 143 -5.05 -4.82 14.08
C VAL A 143 -4.31 -6.10 14.40
N TYR A 144 -3.01 -6.11 14.16
CA TYR A 144 -2.12 -7.17 14.60
C TYR A 144 -1.38 -6.75 15.87
N PRO A 145 -1.08 -7.70 16.77
CA PRO A 145 -0.52 -7.41 18.09
C PRO A 145 0.90 -6.84 18.01
N SER A 146 1.36 -6.32 19.13
CA SER A 146 2.73 -5.82 19.28
C SER A 146 3.77 -6.96 19.20
N THR A 147 5.03 -6.60 19.03
CA THR A 147 6.16 -7.53 18.94
C THR A 147 6.17 -8.59 20.04
N GLY A 148 6.26 -9.85 19.66
CA GLY A 148 6.32 -11.00 20.58
C GLY A 148 4.97 -11.45 21.13
N HIS A 149 3.86 -10.81 20.71
CA HIS A 149 2.51 -11.15 21.18
C HIS A 149 1.61 -11.74 20.09
N ARG A 150 2.20 -12.32 19.06
CA ARG A 150 1.49 -12.99 17.98
C ARG A 150 0.46 -13.97 18.53
N VAL A 151 -0.80 -13.77 18.18
CA VAL A 151 -1.90 -14.65 18.63
C VAL A 151 -1.75 -16.03 18.03
N LYS A 152 -1.60 -16.11 16.73
CA LYS A 152 -1.35 -17.29 15.91
C LYS A 152 -0.88 -16.83 14.55
N GLU A 153 -0.07 -17.62 13.86
CA GLU A 153 0.36 -17.32 12.51
C GLU A 153 -0.83 -16.95 11.61
N GLY A 154 -0.74 -15.80 10.96
CA GLY A 154 -1.77 -15.25 10.07
C GLY A 154 -3.08 -14.84 10.78
N LYS A 155 -3.07 -14.59 12.11
CA LYS A 155 -4.25 -14.10 12.85
C LYS A 155 -4.00 -12.74 13.46
N SER A 156 -4.96 -11.83 13.21
CA SER A 156 -5.06 -10.53 13.82
C SER A 156 -5.43 -10.62 15.32
N ALA A 157 -5.14 -9.58 16.07
CA ALA A 157 -5.69 -9.38 17.41
C ALA A 157 -7.16 -8.96 17.35
N TRP A 158 -7.52 -8.24 16.30
CA TRP A 158 -8.90 -7.78 16.05
C TRP A 158 -9.10 -7.51 14.56
N GLU A 159 -10.32 -7.75 14.08
CA GLU A 159 -10.73 -7.54 12.69
C GLU A 159 -12.22 -7.20 12.64
N ASP A 160 -12.59 -6.23 11.81
CA ASP A 160 -13.99 -5.87 11.49
C ASP A 160 -14.15 -5.79 9.97
N ASN A 161 -14.85 -6.78 9.41
CA ASN A 161 -15.21 -6.83 8.00
C ASN A 161 -16.62 -6.24 7.83
N PHE A 162 -16.80 -5.28 6.93
CA PHE A 162 -18.07 -4.58 6.76
C PHE A 162 -18.36 -4.19 5.31
N HIS A 163 -19.63 -3.89 5.05
CA HIS A 163 -20.08 -3.28 3.81
C HIS A 163 -20.46 -1.82 4.06
N VAL A 164 -19.97 -0.92 3.20
CA VAL A 164 -20.33 0.50 3.21
C VAL A 164 -20.54 1.01 1.79
N THR A 165 -21.30 2.08 1.69
CA THR A 165 -21.48 2.83 0.45
C THR A 165 -20.86 4.21 0.61
N GLY A 166 -19.78 4.43 -0.10
CA GLY A 166 -19.07 5.72 -0.13
C GLY A 166 -19.37 6.53 -1.38
N GLY A 167 -18.50 7.47 -1.68
CA GLY A 167 -18.46 8.24 -2.92
C GLY A 167 -17.13 8.00 -3.63
N ASN A 168 -16.94 8.68 -4.77
CA ASN A 168 -15.67 8.62 -5.52
C ASN A 168 -14.47 9.17 -4.75
N VAL A 169 -14.71 9.95 -3.68
CA VAL A 169 -13.64 10.43 -2.79
C VAL A 169 -13.98 10.02 -1.36
N THR A 170 -13.02 9.38 -0.71
CA THR A 170 -13.12 8.92 0.68
C THR A 170 -11.94 9.46 1.48
N THR A 171 -12.22 10.00 2.67
CA THR A 171 -11.20 10.23 3.67
C THR A 171 -11.17 9.03 4.62
N ALA A 172 -10.03 8.37 4.70
CA ALA A 172 -9.75 7.29 5.64
C ALA A 172 -8.84 7.83 6.74
N ARG A 173 -9.22 7.62 8.00
CA ARG A 173 -8.48 8.09 9.18
C ARG A 173 -8.27 6.96 10.18
N MET A 174 -7.07 6.91 10.73
CA MET A 174 -6.68 6.07 11.85
C MET A 174 -6.11 6.95 12.96
N GLU A 175 -6.64 6.84 14.16
CA GLU A 175 -6.13 7.51 15.36
C GLU A 175 -5.56 6.45 16.30
N TRP A 176 -4.25 6.39 16.39
CA TRP A 176 -3.52 5.33 17.12
C TRP A 176 -2.94 5.87 18.42
N SER A 177 -3.18 5.14 19.51
CA SER A 177 -2.58 5.34 20.84
C SER A 177 -2.15 3.99 21.43
N SER A 178 -1.52 3.99 22.60
CA SER A 178 -0.98 2.77 23.22
C SER A 178 -2.03 1.70 23.56
N THR A 179 -3.29 2.10 23.79
CA THR A 179 -4.36 1.18 24.21
C THR A 179 -5.64 1.32 23.39
N ARG A 180 -5.61 2.17 22.34
CA ARG A 180 -6.80 2.42 21.53
C ARG A 180 -6.43 2.82 20.12
N ILE A 181 -7.18 2.26 19.15
CA ILE A 181 -7.16 2.67 17.75
C ILE A 181 -8.60 3.00 17.37
N THR A 182 -8.80 4.19 16.78
CA THR A 182 -10.09 4.56 16.20
C THR A 182 -9.93 4.70 14.70
N PHE A 183 -10.75 3.99 13.96
CA PHE A 183 -10.85 4.05 12.50
C PHE A 183 -12.07 4.86 12.10
N THR A 184 -11.94 5.67 11.05
CA THR A 184 -13.06 6.46 10.52
C THR A 184 -12.97 6.58 9.01
N LEU A 185 -14.04 6.20 8.32
CA LEU A 185 -14.24 6.48 6.90
C LEU A 185 -15.25 7.61 6.75
N MET A 186 -14.97 8.56 5.87
CA MET A 186 -15.81 9.75 5.62
C MET A 186 -15.94 10.00 4.13
N LYS A 187 -17.09 10.49 3.68
CA LYS A 187 -17.30 10.93 2.30
C LYS A 187 -16.58 12.23 2.02
N GLY A 188 -15.97 12.30 0.83
CA GLY A 188 -15.27 13.51 0.34
C GLY A 188 -13.95 13.76 1.05
N THR A 189 -13.34 14.89 0.76
CA THR A 189 -12.13 15.39 1.42
C THR A 189 -12.51 16.04 2.73
N GLN A 190 -11.97 15.54 3.84
CA GLN A 190 -12.24 16.06 5.19
C GLN A 190 -10.92 16.53 5.82
N PRO A 191 -10.89 17.67 6.52
CA PRO A 191 -9.72 18.07 7.30
C PRO A 191 -9.52 17.16 8.52
N ILE A 192 -8.29 17.08 9.04
CA ILE A 192 -8.02 16.40 10.31
C ILE A 192 -8.91 17.01 11.41
N GLY A 193 -9.49 16.15 12.25
CA GLY A 193 -10.42 16.55 13.31
C GLY A 193 -11.87 16.71 12.86
N SER A 194 -12.18 16.66 11.56
CA SER A 194 -13.58 16.65 11.10
C SER A 194 -14.30 15.40 11.58
N THR A 195 -15.57 15.59 11.95
CA THR A 195 -16.53 14.51 12.26
C THR A 195 -17.69 14.51 11.27
N ALA A 196 -17.60 15.28 10.19
CA ALA A 196 -18.63 15.38 9.18
C ALA A 196 -18.57 14.21 8.19
N ASN A 197 -19.74 13.88 7.61
CA ASN A 197 -19.87 12.91 6.52
C ASN A 197 -19.32 11.51 6.83
N VAL A 198 -19.36 11.11 8.10
CA VAL A 198 -18.91 9.78 8.54
C VAL A 198 -19.74 8.70 7.86
N ILE A 199 -19.07 7.71 7.28
CA ILE A 199 -19.65 6.50 6.68
C ILE A 199 -19.61 5.36 7.70
N LYS A 200 -18.46 5.20 8.37
CA LYS A 200 -18.17 4.14 9.33
C LYS A 200 -17.17 4.67 10.35
N THR A 201 -17.36 4.36 11.59
CA THR A 201 -16.35 4.52 12.64
C THR A 201 -16.36 3.30 13.53
N GLU A 202 -15.16 2.83 13.91
CA GLU A 202 -14.98 1.76 14.87
C GLU A 202 -13.81 2.08 15.78
N THR A 203 -13.89 1.56 17.00
CA THR A 203 -12.83 1.75 18.00
C THR A 203 -12.46 0.39 18.59
N TYR A 204 -11.19 0.03 18.45
CA TYR A 204 -10.59 -1.09 19.13
C TYR A 204 -9.84 -0.61 20.38
N GLU A 205 -10.26 -1.05 21.54
CA GLU A 205 -9.60 -0.81 22.83
C GLU A 205 -9.05 -2.13 23.38
N SER A 206 -7.77 -2.14 23.76
CA SER A 206 -7.12 -3.34 24.25
C SER A 206 -5.87 -3.01 25.08
N THR A 207 -5.17 -4.05 25.49
CA THR A 207 -3.86 -3.92 26.16
C THR A 207 -2.76 -3.54 25.17
N THR A 208 -1.63 -3.10 25.71
CA THR A 208 -0.41 -2.80 24.91
C THR A 208 0.16 -4.02 24.20
N GLU A 209 -0.22 -5.23 24.57
CA GLU A 209 0.18 -6.47 23.91
C GLU A 209 -0.55 -6.65 22.57
N ASN A 210 -1.80 -6.22 22.50
CA ASN A 210 -2.67 -6.39 21.33
C ASN A 210 -2.66 -5.18 20.38
N ILE A 211 -1.97 -4.12 20.71
CA ILE A 211 -1.84 -2.90 19.89
C ILE A 211 -0.36 -2.62 19.68
N PRO A 212 0.12 -2.33 18.45
CA PRO A 212 1.51 -1.96 18.20
C PRO A 212 2.01 -0.83 19.10
N GLN A 213 3.23 -0.97 19.62
CA GLN A 213 3.82 -0.03 20.60
C GLN A 213 5.07 0.68 20.09
N VAL A 214 5.49 0.40 18.86
CA VAL A 214 6.71 0.95 18.26
C VAL A 214 6.40 1.76 17.01
N PRO A 215 7.16 2.83 16.70
CA PRO A 215 6.99 3.55 15.45
C PRO A 215 7.18 2.62 14.24
N LEU A 216 6.32 2.73 13.25
CA LEU A 216 6.25 1.86 12.07
C LEU A 216 6.34 2.66 10.78
N PRO A 217 6.89 2.09 9.70
CA PRO A 217 6.66 2.62 8.36
C PRO A 217 5.17 2.63 8.03
N VAL A 218 4.73 3.64 7.28
CA VAL A 218 3.39 3.66 6.68
C VAL A 218 3.49 3.03 5.30
N GLY A 219 2.59 2.10 5.03
CA GLY A 219 2.45 1.44 3.74
C GLY A 219 1.20 1.89 2.99
N ILE A 220 1.28 1.90 1.68
CA ILE A 220 0.12 2.01 0.78
C ILE A 220 0.34 0.99 -0.32
N ASN A 221 -0.65 0.13 -0.57
CA ASN A 221 -0.56 -0.83 -1.66
C ASN A 221 -1.87 -0.96 -2.44
N LEU A 222 -1.76 -1.37 -3.69
CA LEU A 222 -2.87 -1.84 -4.51
C LEU A 222 -2.43 -3.17 -5.10
N TRP A 223 -3.05 -4.28 -4.68
CA TRP A 223 -2.54 -5.62 -4.93
C TRP A 223 -3.63 -6.65 -5.25
N CYS A 224 -3.21 -7.84 -5.69
CA CYS A 224 -4.09 -8.92 -6.14
C CYS A 224 -4.17 -10.03 -5.10
N PHE A 225 -5.35 -10.23 -4.49
CA PHE A 225 -5.62 -11.33 -3.57
C PHE A 225 -6.03 -12.61 -4.32
N LYS A 226 -5.28 -13.70 -4.12
CA LYS A 226 -5.51 -15.06 -4.68
C LYS A 226 -5.54 -15.16 -6.21
N LYS A 227 -6.03 -14.17 -6.94
CA LYS A 227 -6.07 -14.14 -8.40
C LYS A 227 -5.91 -12.70 -8.91
N THR A 228 -5.60 -12.56 -10.17
CA THR A 228 -5.50 -11.27 -10.85
C THR A 228 -6.88 -10.75 -11.25
N PRO A 229 -7.08 -9.43 -11.35
CA PRO A 229 -8.35 -8.85 -11.79
C PRO A 229 -8.59 -9.11 -13.27
N SER A 230 -9.84 -8.90 -13.73
CA SER A 230 -10.23 -9.06 -15.11
C SER A 230 -9.79 -7.91 -16.03
N LYS A 231 -9.50 -6.75 -15.46
CA LYS A 231 -9.03 -5.53 -16.13
C LYS A 231 -8.12 -4.73 -15.19
N ASP A 232 -7.37 -3.79 -15.75
CA ASP A 232 -6.55 -2.87 -14.98
C ASP A 232 -7.37 -2.21 -13.87
N GLN A 233 -6.74 -2.05 -12.70
CA GLN A 233 -7.29 -1.34 -11.56
C GLN A 233 -6.41 -0.12 -11.27
N THR A 234 -7.01 1.00 -10.94
CA THR A 234 -6.29 2.23 -10.59
C THR A 234 -6.97 2.92 -9.42
N VAL A 235 -6.17 3.48 -8.53
CA VAL A 235 -6.61 4.29 -7.41
C VAL A 235 -5.69 5.51 -7.30
N ILE A 236 -6.25 6.63 -6.89
CA ILE A 236 -5.50 7.87 -6.65
C ILE A 236 -5.52 8.16 -5.15
N ILE A 237 -4.37 8.45 -4.57
CA ILE A 237 -4.27 8.97 -3.22
C ILE A 237 -3.92 10.45 -3.34
N ARG A 238 -4.87 11.33 -2.99
CA ARG A 238 -4.71 12.78 -3.13
C ARG A 238 -3.75 13.37 -2.11
N SER A 239 -3.79 12.83 -0.88
CA SER A 239 -2.91 13.27 0.22
C SER A 239 -2.75 12.18 1.27
N PHE A 240 -1.65 12.29 2.01
CA PHE A 240 -1.43 11.62 3.28
C PHE A 240 -0.99 12.68 4.30
N GLU A 241 -1.60 12.67 5.47
CA GLU A 241 -1.27 13.55 6.57
C GLU A 241 -1.05 12.75 7.85
N TYR A 242 -0.06 13.18 8.64
CA TYR A 242 0.22 12.61 9.96
C TYR A 242 0.40 13.73 10.97
N THR A 243 -0.27 13.59 12.12
CA THR A 243 -0.10 14.46 13.29
C THR A 243 0.26 13.59 14.48
N ALA A 244 1.44 13.79 15.05
CA ALA A 244 1.89 13.07 16.26
C ALA A 244 0.99 13.44 17.46
N LYS A 245 0.81 12.46 18.35
CA LYS A 245 0.05 12.64 19.60
C LYS A 245 1.01 12.89 20.76
#